data_225f35bfc19449e7c793ec6a0bb17b60
#
_entry.id   225f35bfc19449e7c793ec6a0bb17b60
#
_cell.length_a   1.000
_cell.length_b   1.000
_cell.length_c   1.000
_cell.angle_alpha   90.00
_cell.angle_beta   90.00
_cell.angle_gamma   90.00
#
_symmetry.space_group_name_H-M   'P 1'
#
loop_
_entity.id
_entity.type
_entity.pdbx_description
1 polymer ?
#
loop_
_entity_poly.entity_id
_entity_poly.type
_entity_poly.pdbx_seq_one_letter_code
_entity_poly.pdbx_strand_id
1 'polypeptide(L)'
;MASRFTRLTTSVPKLARGYSAAPTSVKAPITLFGLQGRYATALYTAAVRQNSLDAVEKDLNTFAQAIKKDEAFRSFLENPTVPRATKLGGLNEVVKKAGKPSELTNNLLQVLAENGRLDTLDKVIESYSELMSAHRNELPLVVTSAKPLDKSALNKIVESLQKSKLADGKKLLVSNKVKPDILGGVLVEIGDKSIDLTVSSKLAKLNKLVTDSV
;
A
#
# COMPACT_ATOMS: atom_id res chain seq x y z
N MET A 1 -47.98 53.03 44.86
CA MET A 1 -48.34 51.92 44.00
C MET A 1 -47.10 51.50 43.23
N ALA A 2 -46.42 50.47 43.63
CA ALA A 2 -45.18 49.94 42.99
C ALA A 2 -45.50 48.67 42.22
N SER A 3 -45.48 48.79 40.88
CA SER A 3 -45.74 47.66 40.02
C SER A 3 -44.44 46.82 39.87
N ARG A 4 -44.47 45.52 40.31
CA ARG A 4 -43.43 44.54 40.17
C ARG A 4 -43.41 44.01 38.73
N PHE A 5 -42.36 44.34 38.00
CA PHE A 5 -42.05 43.64 36.75
C PHE A 5 -41.37 42.26 37.03
N THR A 6 -42.12 41.22 36.82
CA THR A 6 -41.59 39.83 36.81
C THR A 6 -40.92 39.57 35.48
N ARG A 7 -39.58 39.43 35.49
CA ARG A 7 -38.82 38.93 34.30
C ARG A 7 -39.04 37.44 34.13
N LEU A 8 -39.75 37.05 33.09
CA LEU A 8 -39.78 35.68 32.62
C LEU A 8 -38.42 35.36 31.96
N THR A 9 -37.60 34.53 32.64
CA THR A 9 -36.43 33.95 32.07
C THR A 9 -36.83 32.67 31.31
N THR A 10 -36.99 32.78 30.00
CA THR A 10 -37.14 31.61 29.12
C THR A 10 -35.78 30.92 29.00
N SER A 11 -35.63 29.80 29.71
CA SER A 11 -34.50 28.92 29.54
C SER A 11 -34.62 28.16 28.20
N VAL A 12 -33.86 28.59 27.21
CA VAL A 12 -33.71 27.85 25.96
C VAL A 12 -32.92 26.55 26.22
N PRO A 13 -33.49 25.36 25.97
CA PRO A 13 -32.71 24.15 26.14
C PRO A 13 -31.56 24.14 25.12
N LYS A 14 -30.31 24.13 25.59
CA LYS A 14 -29.14 23.85 24.76
C LYS A 14 -29.28 22.43 24.22
N LEU A 15 -29.69 22.30 22.96
CA LEU A 15 -29.56 21.09 22.19
C LEU A 15 -28.05 20.77 22.08
N ALA A 16 -27.54 20.03 23.07
CA ALA A 16 -26.26 19.40 22.94
C ALA A 16 -26.39 18.37 21.81
N ARG A 17 -25.90 18.71 20.60
CA ARG A 17 -25.61 17.72 19.56
C ARG A 17 -24.61 16.76 20.17
N GLY A 18 -25.10 15.62 20.66
CA GLY A 18 -24.23 14.50 20.98
C GLY A 18 -23.47 14.16 19.72
N TYR A 19 -22.15 14.38 19.73
CA TYR A 19 -21.28 13.73 18.76
C TYR A 19 -21.43 12.24 19.00
N SER A 20 -22.22 11.58 18.14
CA SER A 20 -22.23 10.12 18.09
C SER A 20 -20.78 9.70 17.90
N ALA A 21 -20.26 8.98 18.91
CA ALA A 21 -18.94 8.41 18.82
C ALA A 21 -18.88 7.62 17.51
N ALA A 22 -17.97 8.01 16.61
CA ALA A 22 -17.78 7.31 15.37
C ALA A 22 -17.59 5.83 15.69
N PRO A 23 -18.28 4.92 14.97
CA PRO A 23 -18.15 3.49 15.22
C PRO A 23 -16.67 3.16 15.16
N THR A 24 -16.20 2.37 16.13
CA THR A 24 -14.83 1.91 16.35
C THR A 24 -14.00 1.95 15.07
N SER A 25 -13.16 2.99 14.96
CA SER A 25 -12.33 3.18 13.79
C SER A 25 -11.32 2.03 13.78
N VAL A 26 -11.51 1.08 12.88
CA VAL A 26 -10.52 0.05 12.60
C VAL A 26 -9.25 0.77 12.21
N LYS A 27 -8.22 0.70 13.05
CA LYS A 27 -6.92 1.32 12.74
C LYS A 27 -6.21 0.45 11.72
N ALA A 28 -5.71 1.07 10.67
CA ALA A 28 -4.82 0.41 9.73
C ALA A 28 -3.51 0.00 10.44
N PRO A 29 -2.92 -1.15 10.09
CA PRO A 29 -1.69 -1.64 10.71
C PRO A 29 -0.50 -0.72 10.47
N ILE A 30 -0.49 -0.01 9.34
CA ILE A 30 0.53 0.99 8.97
C ILE A 30 -0.18 2.28 8.55
N THR A 31 0.41 3.41 8.89
CA THR A 31 -0.04 4.73 8.41
C THR A 31 0.61 5.02 7.07
N LEU A 32 -0.18 5.01 6.02
CA LEU A 32 0.27 5.40 4.68
C LEU A 32 -0.01 6.88 4.44
N PHE A 33 0.93 7.54 3.78
CA PHE A 33 0.85 8.95 3.45
C PHE A 33 0.49 9.17 1.97
N GLY A 34 0.08 10.39 1.65
CA GLY A 34 -0.29 10.75 0.29
C GLY A 34 -1.75 10.44 -0.06
N LEU A 35 -2.13 10.75 -1.30
CA LEU A 35 -3.50 10.55 -1.79
C LEU A 35 -3.82 9.06 -1.92
N GLN A 36 -2.90 8.29 -2.50
CA GLN A 36 -3.04 6.84 -2.67
C GLN A 36 -3.22 6.13 -1.32
N GLY A 37 -2.43 6.53 -0.31
CA GLY A 37 -2.54 5.97 1.04
C GLY A 37 -3.90 6.21 1.69
N ARG A 38 -4.53 7.38 1.44
CA ARG A 38 -5.88 7.66 1.94
C ARG A 38 -6.93 6.76 1.32
N TYR A 39 -6.89 6.56 0.00
CA TYR A 39 -7.82 5.65 -0.69
C TYR A 39 -7.60 4.19 -0.25
N ALA A 40 -6.35 3.74 -0.18
CA ALA A 40 -6.01 2.40 0.28
C ALA A 40 -6.46 2.16 1.73
N THR A 41 -6.23 3.11 2.64
CA THR A 41 -6.66 3.01 4.04
C THR A 41 -8.19 3.02 4.16
N ALA A 42 -8.89 3.85 3.40
CA ALA A 42 -10.35 3.87 3.37
C ALA A 42 -10.92 2.54 2.86
N LEU A 43 -10.34 2.01 1.77
CA LEU A 43 -10.72 0.69 1.23
C LEU A 43 -10.45 -0.43 2.24
N TYR A 44 -9.29 -0.44 2.87
CA TYR A 44 -8.92 -1.41 3.90
C TYR A 44 -9.92 -1.39 5.07
N THR A 45 -10.24 -0.21 5.60
CA THR A 45 -11.19 -0.10 6.72
C THR A 45 -12.60 -0.56 6.33
N ALA A 46 -13.04 -0.30 5.11
CA ALA A 46 -14.30 -0.80 4.57
C ALA A 46 -14.28 -2.33 4.39
N ALA A 47 -13.19 -2.88 3.85
CA ALA A 47 -13.00 -4.31 3.63
C ALA A 47 -12.95 -5.10 4.95
N VAL A 48 -12.31 -4.56 6.00
CA VAL A 48 -12.31 -5.17 7.34
C VAL A 48 -13.72 -5.22 7.93
N ARG A 49 -14.51 -4.15 7.76
CA ARG A 49 -15.91 -4.12 8.24
C ARG A 49 -16.79 -5.16 7.57
N GLN A 50 -16.54 -5.46 6.31
CA GLN A 50 -17.29 -6.44 5.51
C GLN A 50 -16.67 -7.84 5.51
N ASN A 51 -15.52 -8.05 6.18
CA ASN A 51 -14.74 -9.29 6.16
C ASN A 51 -14.41 -9.77 4.73
N SER A 52 -14.13 -8.86 3.82
CA SER A 52 -13.90 -9.12 2.38
C SER A 52 -12.50 -8.75 1.91
N LEU A 53 -11.50 -8.75 2.81
CA LEU A 53 -10.11 -8.35 2.51
C LEU A 53 -9.51 -9.13 1.35
N ASP A 54 -9.60 -10.47 1.39
CA ASP A 54 -8.99 -11.34 0.36
C ASP A 54 -9.72 -11.24 -0.99
N ALA A 55 -11.02 -10.96 -0.99
CA ALA A 55 -11.78 -10.76 -2.22
C ALA A 55 -11.35 -9.46 -2.92
N VAL A 56 -11.26 -8.36 -2.16
CA VAL A 56 -10.80 -7.06 -2.66
C VAL A 56 -9.36 -7.16 -3.18
N GLU A 57 -8.47 -7.87 -2.46
CA GLU A 57 -7.09 -8.06 -2.91
C GLU A 57 -7.01 -8.80 -4.25
N LYS A 58 -7.77 -9.87 -4.42
CA LYS A 58 -7.84 -10.63 -5.68
C LYS A 58 -8.33 -9.76 -6.83
N ASP A 59 -9.40 -9.00 -6.60
CA ASP A 59 -9.95 -8.08 -7.59
C ASP A 59 -8.91 -7.05 -8.01
N LEU A 60 -8.26 -6.37 -7.04
CA LEU A 60 -7.22 -5.37 -7.30
C LEU A 60 -6.03 -5.96 -8.06
N ASN A 61 -5.60 -7.17 -7.72
CA ASN A 61 -4.52 -7.87 -8.44
C ASN A 61 -4.94 -8.21 -9.88
N THR A 62 -6.20 -8.56 -10.13
CA THR A 62 -6.72 -8.79 -11.48
C THR A 62 -6.68 -7.50 -12.30
N PHE A 63 -7.09 -6.36 -11.70
CA PHE A 63 -6.99 -5.05 -12.33
C PHE A 63 -5.53 -4.64 -12.61
N ALA A 64 -4.61 -4.86 -11.66
CA ALA A 64 -3.19 -4.61 -11.87
C ALA A 64 -2.60 -5.41 -13.04
N GLN A 65 -3.02 -6.68 -13.17
CA GLN A 65 -2.61 -7.52 -14.31
C GLN A 65 -3.22 -7.03 -15.63
N ALA A 66 -4.48 -6.58 -15.62
CA ALA A 66 -5.13 -6.03 -16.80
C ALA A 66 -4.41 -4.75 -17.28
N ILE A 67 -4.08 -3.84 -16.37
CA ILE A 67 -3.34 -2.59 -16.67
C ILE A 67 -1.95 -2.90 -17.24
N LYS A 68 -1.27 -3.93 -16.70
CA LYS A 68 0.07 -4.33 -17.21
C LYS A 68 0.02 -5.03 -18.57
N LYS A 69 -1.07 -5.73 -18.90
CA LYS A 69 -1.21 -6.43 -20.17
C LYS A 69 -1.66 -5.52 -21.31
N ASP A 70 -2.56 -4.59 -21.02
CA ASP A 70 -3.20 -3.72 -22.01
C ASP A 70 -2.65 -2.29 -21.91
N GLU A 71 -1.67 -1.97 -22.74
CA GLU A 71 -1.07 -0.62 -22.82
C GLU A 71 -2.10 0.44 -23.24
N ALA A 72 -3.06 0.06 -24.10
CA ALA A 72 -4.17 0.92 -24.49
C ALA A 72 -5.07 1.27 -23.28
N PHE A 73 -5.31 0.31 -22.40
CA PHE A 73 -6.09 0.52 -21.18
C PHE A 73 -5.35 1.45 -20.20
N ARG A 74 -4.05 1.25 -20.05
CA ARG A 74 -3.20 2.13 -19.24
C ARG A 74 -3.24 3.56 -19.76
N SER A 75 -3.00 3.77 -21.06
CA SER A 75 -3.05 5.09 -21.70
C SER A 75 -4.43 5.75 -21.54
N PHE A 76 -5.52 4.98 -21.62
CA PHE A 76 -6.88 5.46 -21.38
C PHE A 76 -7.09 5.96 -19.95
N LEU A 77 -6.56 5.26 -18.93
CA LEU A 77 -6.65 5.66 -17.54
C LEU A 77 -5.82 6.92 -17.24
N GLU A 78 -4.60 6.98 -17.77
CA GLU A 78 -3.66 8.08 -17.57
C GLU A 78 -4.08 9.36 -18.31
N ASN A 79 -4.81 9.26 -19.42
CA ASN A 79 -5.14 10.40 -20.26
C ASN A 79 -6.11 11.38 -19.57
N PRO A 80 -5.70 12.62 -19.24
CA PRO A 80 -6.54 13.59 -18.56
C PRO A 80 -7.61 14.23 -19.47
N THR A 81 -7.47 14.12 -20.82
CA THR A 81 -8.38 14.77 -21.77
C THR A 81 -9.72 14.04 -21.94
N VAL A 82 -9.79 12.77 -21.52
CA VAL A 82 -11.01 11.96 -21.63
C VAL A 82 -12.04 12.39 -20.58
N PRO A 83 -13.28 12.70 -20.97
CA PRO A 83 -14.35 13.05 -20.03
C PRO A 83 -14.59 11.96 -18.99
N ARG A 84 -14.95 12.36 -17.78
CA ARG A 84 -15.19 11.44 -16.65
C ARG A 84 -16.28 10.40 -16.95
N ALA A 85 -17.35 10.82 -17.63
CA ALA A 85 -18.44 9.92 -18.02
C ALA A 85 -17.96 8.80 -18.96
N THR A 86 -17.10 9.13 -19.92
CA THR A 86 -16.51 8.13 -20.85
C THR A 86 -15.57 7.19 -20.10
N LYS A 87 -14.77 7.70 -19.13
CA LYS A 87 -13.92 6.87 -18.27
C LYS A 87 -14.74 5.88 -17.44
N LEU A 88 -15.86 6.31 -16.86
CA LEU A 88 -16.79 5.42 -16.14
C LEU A 88 -17.37 4.34 -17.04
N GLY A 89 -17.77 4.70 -18.29
CA GLY A 89 -18.26 3.74 -19.29
C GLY A 89 -17.22 2.66 -19.62
N GLY A 90 -15.99 3.08 -19.93
CA GLY A 90 -14.88 2.17 -20.24
C GLY A 90 -14.51 1.26 -19.05
N LEU A 91 -14.49 1.80 -17.82
CA LEU A 91 -14.28 1.00 -16.62
C LEU A 91 -15.34 -0.08 -16.45
N ASN A 92 -16.62 0.24 -16.65
CA ASN A 92 -17.71 -0.73 -16.55
C ASN A 92 -17.58 -1.87 -17.55
N GLU A 93 -17.05 -1.61 -18.74
CA GLU A 93 -16.76 -2.67 -19.72
C GLU A 93 -15.61 -3.58 -19.29
N VAL A 94 -14.54 -3.00 -18.74
CA VAL A 94 -13.42 -3.78 -18.22
C VAL A 94 -13.83 -4.58 -16.98
N VAL A 95 -14.61 -4.00 -16.09
CA VAL A 95 -15.22 -4.67 -14.93
C VAL A 95 -16.06 -5.88 -15.36
N LYS A 96 -16.84 -5.76 -16.42
CA LYS A 96 -17.64 -6.88 -16.97
C LYS A 96 -16.74 -7.99 -17.55
N LYS A 97 -15.62 -7.63 -18.18
CA LYS A 97 -14.66 -8.59 -18.76
C LYS A 97 -13.78 -9.26 -17.70
N ALA A 98 -13.41 -8.54 -16.67
CA ALA A 98 -12.57 -9.05 -15.56
C ALA A 98 -13.32 -9.97 -14.57
N GLY A 99 -14.64 -10.10 -14.70
CA GLY A 99 -15.51 -10.78 -13.76
C GLY A 99 -16.31 -9.77 -12.93
N LYS A 100 -17.17 -10.25 -12.04
CA LYS A 100 -17.92 -9.36 -11.13
C LYS A 100 -17.01 -9.03 -9.92
N PRO A 101 -16.33 -7.88 -9.90
CA PRO A 101 -15.54 -7.49 -8.73
C PRO A 101 -16.46 -7.23 -7.54
N SER A 102 -15.88 -7.23 -6.36
CA SER A 102 -16.60 -6.92 -5.13
C SER A 102 -17.21 -5.52 -5.19
N GLU A 103 -18.31 -5.31 -4.49
CA GLU A 103 -19.01 -4.03 -4.42
C GLU A 103 -18.07 -2.89 -3.96
N LEU A 104 -17.17 -3.20 -3.02
CA LEU A 104 -16.17 -2.25 -2.52
C LEU A 104 -15.18 -1.81 -3.60
N THR A 105 -14.72 -2.76 -4.44
CA THR A 105 -13.81 -2.45 -5.55
C THR A 105 -14.51 -1.58 -6.59
N ASN A 106 -15.77 -1.86 -6.91
CA ASN A 106 -16.56 -1.02 -7.82
C ASN A 106 -16.72 0.40 -7.28
N ASN A 107 -17.05 0.54 -6.00
CA ASN A 107 -17.21 1.84 -5.36
C ASN A 107 -15.89 2.63 -5.37
N LEU A 108 -14.76 1.96 -5.11
CA LEU A 108 -13.44 2.60 -5.22
C LEU A 108 -13.18 3.14 -6.62
N LEU A 109 -13.40 2.31 -7.66
CA LEU A 109 -13.20 2.70 -9.06
C LEU A 109 -14.10 3.87 -9.45
N GLN A 110 -15.35 3.86 -9.01
CA GLN A 110 -16.30 4.94 -9.25
C GLN A 110 -15.82 6.24 -8.58
N VAL A 111 -15.43 6.20 -7.31
CA VAL A 111 -14.92 7.37 -6.57
C VAL A 111 -13.64 7.93 -7.22
N LEU A 112 -12.72 7.08 -7.68
CA LEU A 112 -11.52 7.51 -8.38
C LEU A 112 -11.86 8.16 -9.73
N ALA A 113 -12.83 7.62 -10.46
CA ALA A 113 -13.29 8.18 -11.73
C ALA A 113 -14.00 9.52 -11.56
N GLU A 114 -14.90 9.65 -10.57
CA GLU A 114 -15.59 10.89 -10.23
C GLU A 114 -14.61 12.01 -9.82
N ASN A 115 -13.57 11.65 -9.08
CA ASN A 115 -12.51 12.57 -8.69
C ASN A 115 -11.49 12.84 -9.82
N GLY A 116 -11.56 12.13 -10.94
CA GLY A 116 -10.63 12.26 -12.05
C GLY A 116 -9.21 11.77 -11.73
N ARG A 117 -9.08 10.78 -10.82
CA ARG A 117 -7.80 10.29 -10.29
C ARG A 117 -7.54 8.81 -10.59
N LEU A 118 -7.99 8.36 -11.75
CA LEU A 118 -7.75 6.98 -12.21
C LEU A 118 -6.29 6.70 -12.52
N ASP A 119 -5.50 7.74 -12.82
CA ASP A 119 -4.04 7.69 -12.97
C ASP A 119 -3.31 7.18 -11.72
N THR A 120 -3.91 7.39 -10.54
CA THR A 120 -3.32 6.95 -9.27
C THR A 120 -3.69 5.50 -8.87
N LEU A 121 -4.47 4.79 -9.71
CA LEU A 121 -4.99 3.47 -9.38
C LEU A 121 -3.87 2.46 -9.10
N ASP A 122 -2.80 2.44 -9.92
CA ASP A 122 -1.65 1.55 -9.70
C ASP A 122 -1.02 1.76 -8.33
N LYS A 123 -0.81 3.03 -7.94
CA LYS A 123 -0.25 3.38 -6.63
C LYS A 123 -1.19 3.03 -5.47
N VAL A 124 -2.51 3.10 -5.69
CA VAL A 124 -3.50 2.66 -4.70
C VAL A 124 -3.44 1.15 -4.50
N ILE A 125 -3.28 0.38 -5.59
CA ILE A 125 -3.13 -1.08 -5.51
C ILE A 125 -1.85 -1.46 -4.76
N GLU A 126 -0.72 -0.82 -5.06
CA GLU A 126 0.54 -1.02 -4.34
C GLU A 126 0.38 -0.71 -2.84
N SER A 127 -0.17 0.46 -2.51
CA SER A 127 -0.44 0.85 -1.11
C SER A 127 -1.39 -0.11 -0.38
N TYR A 128 -2.38 -0.66 -1.09
CA TYR A 128 -3.27 -1.67 -0.50
C TYR A 128 -2.54 -3.00 -0.26
N SER A 129 -1.66 -3.42 -1.17
CA SER A 129 -0.85 -4.63 -0.97
C SER A 129 0.11 -4.51 0.21
N GLU A 130 0.68 -3.31 0.45
CA GLU A 130 1.49 -3.03 1.64
C GLU A 130 0.66 -3.16 2.93
N LEU A 131 -0.58 -2.65 2.96
CA LEU A 131 -1.49 -2.82 4.10
C LEU A 131 -1.83 -4.28 4.35
N MET A 132 -2.05 -5.07 3.29
CA MET A 132 -2.34 -6.51 3.41
C MET A 132 -1.14 -7.29 3.91
N SER A 133 0.06 -7.00 3.42
CA SER A 133 1.31 -7.58 3.91
C SER A 133 1.52 -7.29 5.40
N ALA A 134 1.27 -6.06 5.82
CA ALA A 134 1.32 -5.69 7.22
C ALA A 134 0.24 -6.36 8.08
N HIS A 135 -0.97 -6.52 7.55
CA HIS A 135 -2.05 -7.23 8.22
C HIS A 135 -1.72 -8.71 8.44
N ARG A 136 -1.05 -9.35 7.46
CA ARG A 136 -0.59 -10.74 7.55
C ARG A 136 0.71 -10.89 8.33
N ASN A 137 1.29 -9.79 8.85
CA ASN A 137 2.61 -9.77 9.47
C ASN A 137 3.71 -10.33 8.53
N GLU A 138 3.62 -10.00 7.25
CA GLU A 138 4.61 -10.35 6.23
C GLU A 138 5.57 -9.18 6.03
N LEU A 139 6.87 -9.48 5.95
CA LEU A 139 7.91 -8.50 5.62
C LEU A 139 8.50 -8.85 4.25
N PRO A 140 8.53 -7.90 3.31
CA PRO A 140 9.21 -8.12 2.05
C PRO A 140 10.71 -8.20 2.30
N LEU A 141 11.32 -9.29 1.81
CA LEU A 141 12.75 -9.55 1.83
C LEU A 141 13.25 -9.56 0.39
N VAL A 142 14.00 -8.54 0.00
CA VAL A 142 14.62 -8.49 -1.32
C VAL A 142 16.09 -8.89 -1.17
N VAL A 143 16.47 -10.01 -1.80
CA VAL A 143 17.85 -10.48 -1.85
C VAL A 143 18.40 -10.17 -3.23
N THR A 144 19.33 -9.22 -3.31
CA THR A 144 20.01 -8.86 -4.55
C THR A 144 21.37 -9.54 -4.59
N SER A 145 21.65 -10.31 -5.65
CA SER A 145 22.90 -11.05 -5.82
C SER A 145 23.49 -10.86 -7.22
N ALA A 146 24.81 -11.10 -7.37
CA ALA A 146 25.49 -11.00 -8.66
C ALA A 146 25.13 -12.16 -9.61
N LYS A 147 24.84 -13.34 -9.06
CA LYS A 147 24.44 -14.56 -9.80
C LYS A 147 23.15 -15.10 -9.18
N PRO A 148 22.34 -15.84 -9.96
CA PRO A 148 21.15 -16.49 -9.41
C PRO A 148 21.55 -17.42 -8.24
N LEU A 149 20.92 -17.21 -7.09
CA LEU A 149 21.17 -18.00 -5.89
C LEU A 149 20.39 -19.32 -5.93
N ASP A 150 21.02 -20.38 -5.47
CA ASP A 150 20.36 -21.66 -5.26
C ASP A 150 19.33 -21.57 -4.14
N LYS A 151 18.27 -22.38 -4.24
CA LYS A 151 17.21 -22.45 -3.21
C LYS A 151 17.76 -22.77 -1.81
N SER A 152 18.82 -23.61 -1.75
CA SER A 152 19.50 -23.97 -0.50
C SER A 152 20.20 -22.77 0.16
N ALA A 153 20.83 -21.91 -0.63
CA ALA A 153 21.47 -20.68 -0.16
C ALA A 153 20.43 -19.65 0.32
N LEU A 154 19.35 -19.48 -0.44
CA LEU A 154 18.23 -18.62 -0.03
C LEU A 154 17.62 -19.04 1.31
N ASN A 155 17.38 -20.36 1.49
CA ASN A 155 16.82 -20.88 2.74
C ASN A 155 17.76 -20.59 3.94
N LYS A 156 19.07 -20.77 3.78
CA LYS A 156 20.06 -20.45 4.84
C LYS A 156 20.04 -18.97 5.20
N ILE A 157 19.91 -18.08 4.21
CA ILE A 157 19.78 -16.63 4.45
C ILE A 157 18.50 -16.34 5.24
N VAL A 158 17.38 -16.91 4.83
CA VAL A 158 16.09 -16.75 5.49
C VAL A 158 16.12 -17.25 6.93
N GLU A 159 16.67 -18.44 7.17
CA GLU A 159 16.81 -19.00 8.52
C GLU A 159 17.71 -18.13 9.43
N SER A 160 18.83 -17.64 8.88
CA SER A 160 19.71 -16.75 9.61
C SER A 160 19.02 -15.43 9.99
N LEU A 161 18.20 -14.90 9.08
CA LEU A 161 17.45 -13.68 9.29
C LEU A 161 16.26 -13.85 10.26
N GLN A 162 15.58 -15.01 10.18
CA GLN A 162 14.50 -15.34 11.13
C GLN A 162 15.01 -15.49 12.57
N LYS A 163 16.24 -16.00 12.75
CA LYS A 163 16.90 -16.11 14.06
C LYS A 163 17.41 -14.76 14.58
N SER A 164 17.56 -13.77 13.70
CA SER A 164 17.99 -12.42 14.08
C SER A 164 16.80 -11.58 14.57
N LYS A 165 17.09 -10.61 15.43
CA LYS A 165 16.08 -9.63 15.90
C LYS A 165 15.50 -8.73 14.80
N LEU A 166 15.95 -8.90 13.54
CA LEU A 166 15.51 -8.08 12.41
C LEU A 166 14.16 -8.54 11.86
N ALA A 167 13.83 -9.82 12.01
CA ALA A 167 12.58 -10.37 11.50
C ALA A 167 11.40 -10.25 12.48
N ASP A 168 11.64 -9.93 13.77
CA ASP A 168 10.61 -9.77 14.84
C ASP A 168 9.49 -10.83 14.79
N GLY A 169 9.81 -12.09 14.40
CA GLY A 169 8.83 -13.17 14.28
C GLY A 169 7.86 -13.07 13.09
N LYS A 170 8.09 -12.12 12.18
CA LYS A 170 7.25 -11.93 10.99
C LYS A 170 7.64 -12.90 9.88
N LYS A 171 6.68 -13.24 9.01
CA LYS A 171 6.94 -14.07 7.82
C LYS A 171 7.71 -13.27 6.78
N LEU A 172 8.81 -13.83 6.27
CA LEU A 172 9.63 -13.20 5.24
C LEU A 172 9.15 -13.63 3.84
N LEU A 173 8.74 -12.66 3.03
CA LEU A 173 8.42 -12.83 1.61
C LEU A 173 9.69 -12.60 0.79
N VAL A 174 10.33 -13.70 0.36
CA VAL A 174 11.61 -13.65 -0.33
C VAL A 174 11.43 -13.34 -1.81
N SER A 175 12.05 -12.26 -2.27
CA SER A 175 12.19 -11.92 -3.68
C SER A 175 13.67 -11.90 -4.06
N ASN A 176 14.05 -12.63 -5.09
CA ASN A 176 15.43 -12.65 -5.58
C ASN A 176 15.57 -11.73 -6.79
N LYS A 177 16.51 -10.78 -6.71
CA LYS A 177 16.91 -9.92 -7.83
C LYS A 177 18.37 -10.20 -8.19
N VAL A 178 18.65 -10.33 -9.48
CA VAL A 178 20.02 -10.53 -9.96
C VAL A 178 20.53 -9.21 -10.55
N LYS A 179 21.63 -8.70 -9.99
CA LYS A 179 22.35 -7.51 -10.50
C LYS A 179 23.83 -7.85 -10.66
N PRO A 180 24.37 -7.97 -11.89
CA PRO A 180 25.78 -8.29 -12.12
C PRO A 180 26.76 -7.21 -11.63
N ASP A 181 26.31 -5.95 -11.53
CA ASP A 181 27.13 -4.79 -11.13
C ASP A 181 27.71 -4.90 -9.71
N ILE A 182 27.17 -5.78 -8.88
CA ILE A 182 27.61 -5.98 -7.48
C ILE A 182 28.96 -6.69 -7.39
N LEU A 183 29.48 -7.28 -8.50
CA LEU A 183 30.69 -8.10 -8.61
C LEU A 183 30.64 -9.42 -7.83
N GLY A 184 29.96 -9.45 -6.68
CA GLY A 184 29.83 -10.61 -5.81
C GLY A 184 29.24 -10.26 -4.45
N GLY A 185 28.87 -11.28 -3.67
CA GLY A 185 28.20 -11.10 -2.39
C GLY A 185 26.68 -10.93 -2.56
N VAL A 186 26.03 -10.46 -1.50
CA VAL A 186 24.58 -10.27 -1.43
C VAL A 186 24.25 -8.93 -0.75
N LEU A 187 23.25 -8.26 -1.29
CA LEU A 187 22.58 -7.14 -0.66
C LEU A 187 21.21 -7.63 -0.20
N VAL A 188 20.91 -7.51 1.06
CA VAL A 188 19.66 -7.95 1.68
C VAL A 188 18.89 -6.74 2.18
N GLU A 189 17.71 -6.52 1.64
CA GLU A 189 16.81 -5.43 2.03
C GLU A 189 15.58 -6.03 2.73
N ILE A 190 15.32 -5.61 3.97
CA ILE A 190 14.21 -6.08 4.82
C ILE A 190 13.37 -4.87 5.20
N GLY A 191 12.27 -4.63 4.49
CA GLY A 191 11.49 -3.40 4.70
C GLY A 191 12.39 -2.16 4.58
N ASP A 192 12.53 -1.40 5.67
CA ASP A 192 13.33 -0.17 5.72
C ASP A 192 14.82 -0.38 6.05
N LYS A 193 15.23 -1.63 6.34
CA LYS A 193 16.61 -1.95 6.73
C LYS A 193 17.33 -2.65 5.60
N SER A 194 18.56 -2.23 5.29
CA SER A 194 19.43 -2.88 4.32
C SER A 194 20.70 -3.40 4.97
N ILE A 195 21.11 -4.60 4.57
CA ILE A 195 22.37 -5.24 4.96
C ILE A 195 23.19 -5.43 3.71
N ASP A 196 24.26 -4.68 3.58
CA ASP A 196 25.14 -4.74 2.41
C ASP A 196 26.38 -5.59 2.72
N LEU A 197 26.45 -6.76 2.09
CA LEU A 197 27.56 -7.71 2.14
C LEU A 197 28.24 -7.85 0.77
N THR A 198 28.11 -6.86 -0.10
CA THR A 198 28.67 -6.88 -1.45
C THR A 198 30.18 -6.68 -1.45
N VAL A 199 30.84 -7.29 -2.42
CA VAL A 199 32.30 -7.11 -2.64
C VAL A 199 32.59 -5.68 -3.10
N SER A 200 31.70 -5.10 -3.89
CA SER A 200 31.81 -3.71 -4.36
C SER A 200 31.88 -2.70 -3.21
N SER A 201 31.02 -2.83 -2.21
CA SER A 201 31.03 -1.97 -1.02
C SER A 201 32.29 -2.16 -0.17
N LYS A 202 32.77 -3.40 -0.06
CA LYS A 202 34.05 -3.68 0.66
C LYS A 202 35.24 -3.02 -0.04
N LEU A 203 35.31 -3.13 -1.37
CA LEU A 203 36.36 -2.48 -2.17
C LEU A 203 36.30 -0.95 -2.07
N ALA A 204 35.09 -0.37 -2.14
CA ALA A 204 34.92 1.07 -1.97
C ALA A 204 35.41 1.57 -0.59
N LYS A 205 35.12 0.81 0.48
CA LYS A 205 35.60 1.11 1.84
C LYS A 205 37.12 1.02 1.92
N LEU A 206 37.76 0.00 1.30
CA LEU A 206 39.21 -0.14 1.28
C LEU A 206 39.87 1.02 0.51
N ASN A 207 39.35 1.36 -0.68
CA ASN A 207 39.85 2.46 -1.48
C ASN A 207 39.77 3.79 -0.70
N LYS A 208 38.66 4.03 0.02
CA LYS A 208 38.51 5.21 0.85
C LYS A 208 39.57 5.27 1.97
N LEU A 209 39.80 4.16 2.67
CA LEU A 209 40.81 4.08 3.72
C LEU A 209 42.24 4.38 3.18
N VAL A 210 42.55 3.87 1.97
CA VAL A 210 43.85 4.17 1.34
C VAL A 210 43.96 5.64 0.94
N THR A 211 42.88 6.24 0.42
CA THR A 211 42.88 7.64 0.01
C THR A 211 42.92 8.61 1.22
N ASP A 212 42.20 8.27 2.28
CA ASP A 212 42.13 9.10 3.50
C ASP A 212 43.43 8.97 4.36
N SER A 213 44.30 7.96 4.12
CA SER A 213 45.54 7.72 4.82
C SER A 213 46.77 8.35 4.15
N VAL A 214 46.61 9.01 3.01
CA VAL A 214 47.62 9.80 2.28
C VAL A 214 47.31 11.28 2.41
#